data_fdcd7a93039a8ea4f43ca13130b6703b
#
_entry.id   fdcd7a93039a8ea4f43ca13130b6703b
#
_cell.length_a   1.000
_cell.length_b   1.000
_cell.length_c   1.000
_cell.angle_alpha   90.00
_cell.angle_beta   90.00
_cell.angle_gamma   90.00
#
_symmetry.space_group_name_H-M   'P 1'
#
loop_
_entity.id
_entity.type
_entity.pdbx_description
1 polymer ?
#
loop_
_entity_poly.entity_id
_entity_poly.type
_entity_poly.pdbx_seq_one_letter_code
_entity_poly.pdbx_strand_id
1 'polypeptide(L)'
;MKRIIFMGRSECGKTSLTQAMRGEKVRYKKTQYINHFDVIIDTPGEYAENCNLARALALYAYESDVVGFLLSATEPYSLYAPNCTSAANREVIGIVTKIDREDANPERAENWLRLAGCKKVFHVSSKTGEGISDILEYLKEEGDVLPWEKEKEEKTTKNNKKTTKTS
;
A
#
# COMPACT_ATOMS: atom_id res chain seq x y z
N MET A 1 10.83 -3.92 -8.29
CA MET A 1 9.68 -3.88 -7.35
C MET A 1 8.40 -3.99 -8.14
N LYS A 2 7.48 -4.84 -7.71
CA LYS A 2 6.17 -5.02 -8.35
C LYS A 2 5.37 -3.71 -8.29
N ARG A 3 4.73 -3.37 -9.39
CA ARG A 3 3.83 -2.21 -9.46
C ARG A 3 2.49 -2.54 -8.81
N ILE A 4 2.02 -1.69 -7.94
CA ILE A 4 0.74 -1.85 -7.27
C ILE A 4 -0.21 -0.70 -7.62
N ILE A 5 -1.47 -1.03 -7.85
CA ILE A 5 -2.54 -0.07 -7.97
C ILE A 5 -3.45 -0.15 -6.75
N PHE A 6 -3.80 0.99 -6.19
CA PHE A 6 -4.71 1.07 -5.05
C PHE A 6 -6.13 1.36 -5.51
N MET A 7 -7.06 0.53 -5.08
CA MET A 7 -8.49 0.70 -5.28
C MET A 7 -9.20 0.77 -3.93
N GLY A 8 -10.15 1.65 -3.82
CA GLY A 8 -10.93 1.83 -2.60
C GLY A 8 -11.77 3.09 -2.69
N ARG A 9 -12.71 3.21 -1.77
CA ARG A 9 -13.58 4.37 -1.62
C ARG A 9 -12.78 5.67 -1.46
N SER A 10 -13.41 6.79 -1.77
CA SER A 10 -12.90 8.11 -1.38
C SER A 10 -12.61 8.12 0.13
N GLU A 11 -11.51 8.78 0.51
CA GLU A 11 -11.07 8.93 1.90
C GLU A 11 -10.67 7.62 2.63
N CYS A 12 -10.62 6.46 1.96
CA CYS A 12 -10.13 5.23 2.58
C CYS A 12 -8.62 5.24 2.88
N GLY A 13 -7.89 6.28 2.48
CA GLY A 13 -6.49 6.48 2.81
C GLY A 13 -5.50 6.14 1.69
N LYS A 14 -5.93 6.04 0.42
CA LYS A 14 -5.05 5.77 -0.73
C LYS A 14 -3.87 6.73 -0.81
N THR A 15 -4.16 8.04 -0.87
CA THR A 15 -3.13 9.09 -0.97
C THR A 15 -2.18 9.08 0.24
N SER A 16 -2.73 8.91 1.45
CA SER A 16 -1.90 8.85 2.67
C SER A 16 -1.00 7.61 2.68
N LEU A 17 -1.50 6.46 2.22
CA LEU A 17 -0.71 5.24 2.11
C LEU A 17 0.39 5.40 1.05
N THR A 18 0.07 5.99 -0.10
CA THR A 18 1.05 6.29 -1.14
C THR A 18 2.19 7.17 -0.62
N GLN A 19 1.86 8.22 0.13
CA GLN A 19 2.86 9.11 0.74
C GLN A 19 3.72 8.37 1.78
N ALA A 20 3.09 7.57 2.64
CA ALA A 20 3.80 6.78 3.64
C ALA A 20 4.76 5.76 3.02
N MET A 21 4.35 5.08 1.95
CA MET A 21 5.19 4.14 1.21
C MET A 21 6.38 4.82 0.50
N ARG A 22 6.23 6.08 0.10
CA ARG A 22 7.32 6.89 -0.48
C ARG A 22 8.29 7.45 0.56
N GLY A 23 8.07 7.18 1.84
CA GLY A 23 8.87 7.75 2.94
C GLY A 23 8.69 9.25 3.12
N GLU A 24 7.67 9.82 2.50
CA GLU A 24 7.31 11.22 2.67
C GLU A 24 6.60 11.40 4.01
N LYS A 25 7.10 12.30 4.85
CA LYS A 25 6.32 12.72 6.02
C LYS A 25 5.00 13.27 5.52
N VAL A 26 3.90 12.74 6.03
CA VAL A 26 2.54 13.18 5.71
C VAL A 26 2.44 14.69 5.96
N ARG A 27 2.78 15.46 4.97
CA ARG A 27 2.58 16.90 4.91
C ARG A 27 1.73 17.19 3.69
N TYR A 28 0.59 17.79 3.92
CA TYR A 28 -0.23 18.45 2.90
C TYR A 28 0.58 19.51 2.18
N LYS A 29 1.41 19.11 1.21
CA LYS A 29 1.99 20.03 0.20
C LYS A 29 2.43 19.24 -1.02
N LYS A 30 1.89 19.65 -2.19
CA LYS A 30 2.41 19.30 -3.51
C LYS A 30 3.92 19.51 -3.51
N THR A 31 4.68 18.45 -3.67
CA THR A 31 6.09 18.57 -4.01
C THR A 31 6.41 17.57 -5.10
N GLN A 32 6.75 18.11 -6.25
CA GLN A 32 7.33 17.42 -7.38
C GLN A 32 8.71 16.90 -6.97
N TYR A 33 8.86 15.63 -6.72
CA TYR A 33 10.12 14.91 -6.90
C TYR A 33 9.80 13.45 -7.21
N ILE A 34 10.03 13.11 -8.46
CA ILE A 34 10.05 11.77 -9.01
C ILE A 34 11.30 11.08 -8.45
N ASN A 35 11.14 10.17 -7.51
CA ASN A 35 12.15 9.20 -7.15
C ASN A 35 11.53 7.81 -7.08
N HIS A 36 11.76 7.03 -8.13
CA HIS A 36 11.77 5.56 -8.23
C HIS A 36 10.59 4.73 -7.66
N PHE A 37 9.43 5.34 -7.40
CA PHE A 37 8.19 4.64 -7.09
C PHE A 37 7.09 5.01 -8.11
N ASP A 38 7.36 4.79 -9.39
CA ASP A 38 6.32 4.70 -10.43
C ASP A 38 5.44 3.45 -10.23
N VAL A 39 5.36 2.98 -8.98
CA VAL A 39 4.77 1.71 -8.60
C VAL A 39 3.32 1.88 -8.15
N ILE A 40 2.87 3.12 -7.94
CA ILE A 40 1.55 3.35 -7.35
C ILE A 40 0.72 4.22 -8.29
N ILE A 41 -0.33 3.62 -8.83
CA ILE A 41 -1.34 4.34 -9.60
C ILE A 41 -2.48 4.68 -8.64
N ASP A 42 -2.69 5.97 -8.40
CA ASP A 42 -3.82 6.44 -7.58
C ASP A 42 -5.08 6.47 -8.44
N THR A 43 -6.10 5.73 -8.05
CA THR A 43 -7.39 5.72 -8.74
C THR A 43 -8.39 6.62 -8.03
N PRO A 44 -9.25 7.35 -8.77
CA PRO A 44 -10.36 8.05 -8.16
C PRO A 44 -11.24 7.08 -7.35
N GLY A 45 -11.60 7.45 -6.11
CA GLY A 45 -12.42 6.62 -5.23
C GLY A 45 -13.79 6.26 -5.80
N GLU A 46 -14.28 7.08 -6.73
CA GLU A 46 -15.54 6.91 -7.42
C GLU A 46 -15.68 5.59 -8.19
N TYR A 47 -14.56 4.99 -8.62
CA TYR A 47 -14.59 3.69 -9.33
C TYR A 47 -14.93 2.52 -8.40
N ALA A 48 -14.66 2.63 -7.10
CA ALA A 48 -15.06 1.62 -6.15
C ALA A 48 -16.53 1.79 -5.69
N GLU A 49 -17.05 3.01 -5.79
CA GLU A 49 -18.41 3.38 -5.35
C GLU A 49 -19.48 3.08 -6.41
N ASN A 50 -19.10 3.01 -7.67
CA ASN A 50 -20.01 2.68 -8.77
C ASN A 50 -19.81 1.22 -9.21
N CYS A 51 -20.89 0.58 -9.71
CA CYS A 51 -20.93 -0.83 -10.18
C CYS A 51 -19.92 -1.19 -11.30
N ASN A 52 -18.94 -0.35 -11.55
CA ASN A 52 -17.90 -0.49 -12.57
C ASN A 52 -16.58 -1.05 -12.04
N LEU A 53 -16.55 -1.57 -10.81
CA LEU A 53 -15.32 -2.10 -10.21
C LEU A 53 -14.67 -3.19 -11.10
N ALA A 54 -15.46 -4.09 -11.66
CA ALA A 54 -14.97 -5.14 -12.56
C ALA A 54 -14.34 -4.55 -13.84
N ARG A 55 -14.93 -3.48 -14.37
CA ARG A 55 -14.42 -2.79 -15.56
C ARG A 55 -13.13 -2.02 -15.25
N ALA A 56 -13.08 -1.36 -14.09
CA ALA A 56 -11.89 -0.68 -13.61
C ALA A 56 -10.76 -1.67 -13.34
N LEU A 57 -11.06 -2.82 -12.72
CA LEU A 57 -10.10 -3.91 -12.51
C LEU A 57 -9.52 -4.41 -13.83
N ALA A 58 -10.34 -4.60 -14.87
CA ALA A 58 -9.88 -5.05 -16.18
C ALA A 58 -8.96 -4.04 -16.85
N LEU A 59 -9.24 -2.74 -16.72
CA LEU A 59 -8.46 -1.67 -17.34
C LEU A 59 -7.13 -1.43 -16.60
N TYR A 60 -7.18 -1.28 -15.27
CA TYR A 60 -6.02 -0.87 -14.48
C TYR A 60 -5.11 -2.04 -14.10
N ALA A 61 -5.63 -3.27 -14.02
CA ALA A 61 -4.81 -4.45 -13.80
C ALA A 61 -3.80 -4.70 -14.93
N TYR A 62 -4.00 -4.12 -16.11
CA TYR A 62 -3.04 -4.20 -17.21
C TYR A 62 -1.74 -3.45 -16.93
N GLU A 63 -1.81 -2.36 -16.18
CA GLU A 63 -0.68 -1.48 -15.88
C GLU A 63 0.05 -1.83 -14.59
N SER A 64 -0.49 -2.78 -13.80
CA SER A 64 0.04 -3.17 -12.50
C SER A 64 0.34 -4.67 -12.42
N ASP A 65 1.20 -5.04 -11.48
CA ASP A 65 1.51 -6.45 -11.17
C ASP A 65 0.61 -6.97 -10.04
N VAL A 66 0.18 -6.05 -9.16
CA VAL A 66 -0.66 -6.32 -7.99
C VAL A 66 -1.75 -5.27 -7.88
N VAL A 67 -2.93 -5.67 -7.46
CA VAL A 67 -4.04 -4.77 -7.11
C VAL A 67 -4.24 -4.78 -5.60
N GLY A 68 -4.24 -3.63 -4.97
CA GLY A 68 -4.52 -3.45 -3.54
C GLY A 68 -5.95 -2.94 -3.32
N PHE A 69 -6.81 -3.73 -2.70
CA PHE A 69 -8.11 -3.29 -2.22
C PHE A 69 -7.98 -2.65 -0.86
N LEU A 70 -8.21 -1.34 -0.78
CA LEU A 70 -8.17 -0.61 0.47
C LEU A 70 -9.55 -0.55 1.13
N LEU A 71 -9.59 -0.84 2.41
CA LEU A 71 -10.76 -0.67 3.26
C LEU A 71 -10.32 -0.06 4.60
N SER A 72 -10.95 1.05 4.97
CA SER A 72 -10.67 1.66 6.26
C SER A 72 -11.22 0.80 7.40
N ALA A 73 -10.44 0.61 8.45
CA ALA A 73 -10.88 -0.10 9.66
C ALA A 73 -12.06 0.59 10.37
N THR A 74 -12.33 1.85 10.04
CA THR A 74 -13.44 2.65 10.60
C THR A 74 -14.73 2.54 9.78
N GLU A 75 -14.69 1.90 8.59
CA GLU A 75 -15.87 1.79 7.75
C GLU A 75 -16.94 0.88 8.39
N PRO A 76 -18.21 1.28 8.37
CA PRO A 76 -19.30 0.46 8.92
C PRO A 76 -19.75 -0.66 7.98
N TYR A 77 -19.35 -0.63 6.71
CA TYR A 77 -19.70 -1.61 5.68
C TYR A 77 -18.62 -1.68 4.59
N SER A 78 -18.67 -2.73 3.78
CA SER A 78 -17.78 -2.92 2.63
C SER A 78 -18.51 -2.66 1.31
N LEU A 79 -17.84 -1.99 0.39
CA LEU A 79 -18.31 -1.82 -0.99
C LEU A 79 -17.92 -3.01 -1.90
N TYR A 80 -17.03 -3.87 -1.43
CA TYR A 80 -16.57 -5.02 -2.20
C TYR A 80 -17.58 -6.16 -2.13
N ALA A 81 -18.08 -6.56 -3.27
CA ALA A 81 -18.95 -7.73 -3.36
C ALA A 81 -18.18 -9.01 -3.04
N PRO A 82 -18.84 -10.04 -2.48
CA PRO A 82 -18.22 -11.34 -2.28
C PRO A 82 -17.57 -11.86 -3.57
N ASN A 83 -16.35 -12.37 -3.45
CA ASN A 83 -15.56 -12.92 -4.55
C ASN A 83 -15.32 -12.00 -5.75
N CYS A 84 -15.41 -10.69 -5.59
CA CYS A 84 -15.22 -9.74 -6.69
C CYS A 84 -13.78 -9.74 -7.24
N THR A 85 -12.80 -10.28 -6.49
CA THR A 85 -11.41 -10.44 -6.97
C THR A 85 -11.31 -11.41 -8.14
N SER A 86 -12.30 -12.29 -8.35
CA SER A 86 -12.31 -13.23 -9.49
C SER A 86 -12.37 -12.52 -10.86
N ALA A 87 -12.81 -11.27 -10.89
CA ALA A 87 -12.81 -10.44 -12.10
C ALA A 87 -11.43 -9.86 -12.45
N ALA A 88 -10.48 -9.93 -11.53
CA ALA A 88 -9.12 -9.44 -11.75
C ALA A 88 -8.24 -10.50 -12.42
N ASN A 89 -7.47 -10.10 -13.41
CA ASN A 89 -6.46 -10.94 -14.06
C ASN A 89 -5.07 -10.81 -13.40
N ARG A 90 -4.99 -10.15 -12.25
CA ARG A 90 -3.80 -9.96 -11.43
C ARG A 90 -4.07 -10.38 -10.00
N GLU A 91 -2.99 -10.58 -9.25
CA GLU A 91 -3.11 -10.84 -7.81
C GLU A 91 -3.74 -9.65 -7.10
N VAL A 92 -4.75 -9.92 -6.25
CA VAL A 92 -5.42 -8.92 -5.44
C VAL A 92 -5.10 -9.15 -3.98
N ILE A 93 -4.56 -8.13 -3.33
CA ILE A 93 -4.32 -8.11 -1.89
C ILE A 93 -5.29 -7.16 -1.21
N GLY A 94 -5.63 -7.45 0.04
CA GLY A 94 -6.39 -6.56 0.89
C GLY A 94 -5.49 -5.67 1.73
N ILE A 95 -5.89 -4.43 1.96
CA ILE A 95 -5.17 -3.49 2.82
C ILE A 95 -6.17 -2.80 3.73
N VAL A 96 -6.12 -3.13 5.02
CA VAL A 96 -6.90 -2.48 6.06
C VAL A 96 -6.15 -1.24 6.51
N THR A 97 -6.74 -0.07 6.31
CA THR A 97 -6.12 1.22 6.65
C THR A 97 -6.66 1.80 7.95
N LYS A 98 -5.98 2.82 8.48
CA LYS A 98 -6.41 3.59 9.67
C LYS A 98 -6.58 2.73 10.92
N ILE A 99 -5.75 1.72 11.11
CA ILE A 99 -5.81 0.83 12.29
C ILE A 99 -5.47 1.54 13.59
N ASP A 100 -4.87 2.72 13.53
CA ASP A 100 -4.51 3.58 14.67
C ASP A 100 -5.70 4.36 15.26
N ARG A 101 -6.86 4.30 14.61
CA ARG A 101 -8.04 5.02 15.07
C ARG A 101 -8.71 4.31 16.25
N GLU A 102 -9.26 5.07 17.19
CA GLU A 102 -9.98 4.53 18.35
C GLU A 102 -11.26 3.77 17.97
N ASP A 103 -11.91 4.20 16.89
CA ASP A 103 -13.12 3.59 16.32
C ASP A 103 -12.81 2.48 15.29
N ALA A 104 -11.53 2.10 15.14
CA ALA A 104 -11.10 1.07 14.20
C ALA A 104 -11.56 -0.33 14.63
N ASN A 105 -12.02 -1.11 13.65
CA ASN A 105 -12.24 -2.54 13.78
C ASN A 105 -11.52 -3.29 12.64
N PRO A 106 -10.21 -3.53 12.79
CA PRO A 106 -9.41 -4.15 11.73
C PRO A 106 -9.87 -5.56 11.37
N GLU A 107 -10.31 -6.34 12.35
CA GLU A 107 -10.79 -7.71 12.14
C GLU A 107 -12.03 -7.75 11.24
N ARG A 108 -12.98 -6.86 11.49
CA ARG A 108 -14.18 -6.74 10.64
C ARG A 108 -13.81 -6.36 9.20
N ALA A 109 -12.92 -5.40 9.03
CA ALA A 109 -12.47 -4.97 7.72
C ALA A 109 -11.71 -6.09 6.98
N GLU A 110 -10.85 -6.83 7.68
CA GLU A 110 -10.15 -7.99 7.13
C GLU A 110 -11.13 -9.07 6.67
N ASN A 111 -12.13 -9.40 7.48
CA ASN A 111 -13.14 -10.40 7.13
C ASN A 111 -13.88 -10.03 5.83
N TRP A 112 -14.20 -8.76 5.63
CA TRP A 112 -14.80 -8.29 4.38
C TRP A 112 -13.87 -8.40 3.18
N LEU A 113 -12.58 -8.06 3.35
CA LEU A 113 -11.60 -8.22 2.27
C LEU A 113 -11.37 -9.68 1.92
N ARG A 114 -11.36 -10.58 2.90
CA ARG A 114 -11.29 -12.02 2.66
C ARG A 114 -12.53 -12.55 1.94
N LEU A 115 -13.72 -12.07 2.33
CA LEU A 115 -14.97 -12.39 1.64
C LEU A 115 -14.96 -11.89 0.18
N ALA A 116 -14.36 -10.76 -0.08
CA ALA A 116 -14.15 -10.23 -1.43
C ALA A 116 -13.21 -11.10 -2.28
N GLY A 117 -12.44 -12.00 -1.65
CA GLY A 117 -11.54 -12.95 -2.30
C GLY A 117 -10.05 -12.63 -2.11
N CYS A 118 -9.69 -11.64 -1.29
CA CYS A 118 -8.29 -11.34 -0.99
C CYS A 118 -7.68 -12.46 -0.13
N LYS A 119 -6.70 -13.17 -0.68
CA LYS A 119 -5.99 -14.25 0.03
C LYS A 119 -5.01 -13.71 1.05
N LYS A 120 -4.43 -12.55 0.79
CA LYS A 120 -3.47 -11.85 1.64
C LYS A 120 -4.03 -10.50 2.05
N VAL A 121 -3.97 -10.19 3.33
CA VAL A 121 -4.47 -8.93 3.89
C VAL A 121 -3.39 -8.33 4.79
N PHE A 122 -3.12 -7.04 4.59
CA PHE A 122 -2.20 -6.25 5.41
C PHE A 122 -2.98 -5.24 6.25
N HIS A 123 -2.49 -4.99 7.44
CA HIS A 123 -3.02 -3.98 8.34
C HIS A 123 -2.04 -2.81 8.43
N VAL A 124 -2.49 -1.59 8.14
CA VAL A 124 -1.59 -0.45 8.05
C VAL A 124 -2.14 0.81 8.72
N SER A 125 -1.23 1.60 9.24
CA SER A 125 -1.46 2.99 9.59
C SER A 125 -0.45 3.88 8.86
N SER A 126 -0.93 4.71 7.96
CA SER A 126 -0.10 5.70 7.28
C SER A 126 0.39 6.80 8.23
N LYS A 127 -0.28 6.97 9.37
CA LYS A 127 0.07 7.96 10.39
C LYS A 127 1.24 7.49 11.26
N THR A 128 1.22 6.23 11.69
CA THR A 128 2.26 5.66 12.56
C THR A 128 3.37 4.97 11.78
N GLY A 129 3.12 4.61 10.51
CA GLY A 129 4.01 3.81 9.68
C GLY A 129 3.88 2.30 9.88
N GLU A 130 2.99 1.86 10.78
CA GLU A 130 2.76 0.45 11.06
C GLU A 130 2.30 -0.31 9.82
N GLY A 131 2.86 -1.49 9.56
CA GLY A 131 2.52 -2.37 8.47
C GLY A 131 3.00 -1.93 7.07
N ILE A 132 3.56 -0.72 6.93
CA ILE A 132 4.06 -0.22 5.63
C ILE A 132 5.22 -1.07 5.12
N SER A 133 6.13 -1.46 6.01
CA SER A 133 7.27 -2.32 5.68
C SER A 133 6.84 -3.66 5.10
N ASP A 134 5.77 -4.24 5.63
CA ASP A 134 5.28 -5.57 5.21
C ASP A 134 4.76 -5.54 3.77
N ILE A 135 4.09 -4.45 3.38
CA ILE A 135 3.66 -4.24 1.99
C ILE A 135 4.88 -4.05 1.08
N LEU A 136 5.86 -3.25 1.49
CA LEU A 136 7.06 -3.01 0.69
C LEU A 136 7.88 -4.28 0.50
N GLU A 137 8.04 -5.10 1.54
CA GLU A 137 8.70 -6.40 1.44
C GLU A 137 7.95 -7.36 0.52
N TYR A 138 6.62 -7.35 0.56
CA TYR A 138 5.80 -8.16 -0.33
C TYR A 138 5.94 -7.75 -1.81
N LEU A 139 6.12 -6.47 -2.08
CA LEU A 139 6.30 -5.94 -3.44
C LEU A 139 7.75 -6.05 -3.93
N LYS A 140 8.69 -6.35 -3.05
CA LYS A 140 10.12 -6.47 -3.37
C LYS A 140 10.37 -7.58 -4.38
N GLU A 141 11.22 -7.32 -5.35
CA GLU A 141 11.74 -8.28 -6.32
C GLU A 141 13.24 -8.44 -6.13
N GLU A 142 13.81 -9.46 -6.78
CA GLU A 142 15.24 -9.72 -6.71
C GLU A 142 16.04 -8.51 -7.23
N GLY A 143 16.98 -8.03 -6.43
CA GLY A 143 17.80 -6.83 -6.74
C GLY A 143 17.25 -5.50 -6.22
N ASP A 144 16.03 -5.47 -5.67
CA ASP A 144 15.50 -4.26 -5.04
C ASP A 144 16.12 -4.03 -3.65
N VAL A 145 16.38 -2.77 -3.34
CA VAL A 145 16.90 -2.35 -2.03
C VAL A 145 15.86 -1.46 -1.35
N LEU A 146 15.39 -1.88 -0.18
CA LEU A 146 14.40 -1.13 0.58
C LEU A 146 15.02 0.07 1.32
N PRO A 147 14.25 1.13 1.61
CA PRO A 147 14.79 2.36 2.22
C PRO A 147 15.59 2.12 3.49
N TRP A 148 15.14 1.23 4.37
CA TRP A 148 15.84 0.89 5.63
C TRP A 148 17.07 0.02 5.43
N GLU A 149 17.21 -0.69 4.32
CA GLU A 149 18.41 -1.44 3.98
C GLU A 149 19.54 -0.49 3.58
N LYS A 150 19.23 0.57 2.82
CA LYS A 150 20.18 1.65 2.46
C LYS A 150 20.76 2.35 3.69
N GLU A 151 19.91 2.65 4.68
CA GLU A 151 20.36 3.29 5.92
C GLU A 151 21.31 2.42 6.73
N LYS A 152 21.14 1.10 6.72
CA LYS A 152 22.04 0.15 7.37
C LYS A 152 23.42 0.10 6.68
N GLU A 153 23.44 0.08 5.35
CA GLU A 153 24.68 0.08 4.57
C GLU A 153 25.46 1.38 4.77
N GLU A 154 24.80 2.54 4.77
CA GLU A 154 25.45 3.83 5.03
C GLU A 154 26.01 3.94 6.44
N LYS A 155 25.34 3.42 7.45
CA LYS A 155 25.83 3.38 8.84
C LYS A 155 27.04 2.45 8.98
N THR A 156 27.04 1.32 8.31
CA THR A 156 28.16 0.36 8.31
C THR A 156 29.39 0.95 7.61
N THR A 157 29.20 1.65 6.51
CA THR A 157 30.28 2.29 5.75
C THR A 157 30.90 3.48 6.52
N LYS A 158 30.08 4.23 7.27
CA LYS A 158 30.58 5.33 8.12
C LYS A 158 31.35 4.83 9.34
N ASN A 159 30.98 3.70 9.92
CA ASN A 159 31.71 3.10 11.05
C ASN A 159 33.07 2.52 10.60
N ASN A 160 33.15 1.89 9.44
CA ASN A 160 34.41 1.36 8.91
C ASN A 160 35.41 2.46 8.52
N LYS A 161 34.93 3.66 8.12
CA LYS A 161 35.80 4.80 7.84
C LYS A 161 36.33 5.51 9.10
N LYS A 162 35.70 5.32 10.27
CA LYS A 162 36.22 5.84 11.54
C LYS A 162 37.31 4.98 12.14
N THR A 163 37.29 3.67 11.89
CA THR A 163 38.29 2.72 12.43
C THR A 163 39.64 2.74 11.69
N THR A 164 39.64 3.25 10.44
CA THR A 164 40.86 3.36 9.63
C THR A 164 41.62 4.69 9.77
N LYS A 165 41.14 5.61 10.62
CA LYS A 165 41.82 6.90 10.89
C LYS A 165 42.53 6.99 12.25
N THR A 166 42.65 5.88 12.98
CA THR A 166 43.32 5.80 14.27
C THR A 166 44.41 4.73 14.24
N SER A 167 45.25 4.80 13.22
CA SER A 167 46.54 4.05 13.19
C SER A 167 47.58 4.91 12.54
#